data_e4a192350cce717d1afe5ea9991edc2a
#
_entry.id   e4a192350cce717d1afe5ea9991edc2a
#
_cell.length_a   1.000
_cell.length_b   1.000
_cell.length_c   1.000
_cell.angle_alpha   90.00
_cell.angle_beta   90.00
_cell.angle_gamma   90.00
#
_symmetry.space_group_name_H-M   'P 1'
#
loop_
_entity.id
_entity.type
_entity.pdbx_description
1 polymer ?
#
loop_
_entity_poly.entity_id
_entity_poly.type
_entity_poly.pdbx_seq_one_letter_code
_entity_poly.pdbx_strand_id
1 'polypeptide(L)'
;MFKALKSIYVYLAAVILVVAACEKNAGDRSSSEGWESPYDLTGLTVDGGFPIVAWTGITASDSGTWLKEMKGCGINVYLGWYDTIEEVMTVLDNAETAGVKAILNCDELFSDTGNIVGRMKDHPALFAYHIADEPSTSDFPMLKDAVNRILSFDDAHPCYINLYPNWAWGKIDDYLQKVNAFLTTVPQRFVSFDHYPIMEVGGVSSFRPEWYKNLEDIRRVARAKKLPIWAFALSLAHYLDDVTYPVPTLGQLRLQQFSNLVYGAQGFQYFTFHGIYRNTPTQVYDRVKDVNASLQALSKIFMGAEIVDVWHTGASLPYGTKGLSSLPQGITSLKTSDVGAVISQVVKDGRTYVAIVNKDFNRDMTLDIAFNRKVTKIDNMGYKAQAQSENITVSPGNIVIYQIH
;
A
#
# COMPACT_ATOMS: atom_id res chain seq x y z
N MET A 1 48.96 -26.60 -22.57
CA MET A 1 47.57 -27.02 -22.48
C MET A 1 47.22 -27.39 -21.04
N PHE A 2 47.75 -26.66 -20.03
CA PHE A 2 47.54 -26.95 -18.58
C PHE A 2 47.36 -25.68 -17.72
N LYS A 3 47.00 -24.54 -18.30
CA LYS A 3 46.72 -23.27 -17.56
C LYS A 3 45.31 -22.78 -17.58
N ALA A 4 44.38 -23.46 -18.29
CA ALA A 4 42.98 -23.02 -18.41
C ALA A 4 42.02 -23.71 -17.41
N LEU A 5 42.45 -24.74 -16.69
CA LEU A 5 41.56 -25.47 -15.76
C LEU A 5 41.55 -24.96 -14.31
N LYS A 6 42.45 -24.06 -13.92
CA LYS A 6 42.49 -23.52 -12.54
C LYS A 6 41.58 -22.32 -12.30
N SER A 7 41.07 -21.66 -13.36
CA SER A 7 40.23 -20.47 -13.23
C SER A 7 38.74 -20.80 -13.06
N ILE A 8 38.28 -21.97 -13.44
CA ILE A 8 36.87 -22.38 -13.37
C ILE A 8 36.48 -22.82 -11.96
N TYR A 9 37.38 -23.41 -11.19
CA TYR A 9 37.10 -23.87 -9.83
C TYR A 9 37.02 -22.78 -8.79
N VAL A 10 37.63 -21.61 -9.01
CA VAL A 10 37.58 -20.46 -8.08
C VAL A 10 36.25 -19.72 -8.19
N TYR A 11 35.63 -19.71 -9.36
CA TYR A 11 34.31 -19.06 -9.54
C TYR A 11 33.12 -19.91 -9.05
N LEU A 12 33.22 -21.24 -9.07
CA LEU A 12 32.17 -22.11 -8.52
C LEU A 12 32.19 -22.13 -6.97
N ALA A 13 33.33 -21.98 -6.33
CA ALA A 13 33.40 -21.91 -4.86
C ALA A 13 32.85 -20.59 -4.29
N ALA A 14 32.98 -19.48 -5.02
CA ALA A 14 32.43 -18.17 -4.60
C ALA A 14 30.92 -18.07 -4.72
N VAL A 15 30.29 -18.78 -5.67
CA VAL A 15 28.83 -18.78 -5.86
C VAL A 15 28.14 -19.69 -4.83
N ILE A 16 28.79 -20.78 -4.38
CA ILE A 16 28.21 -21.68 -3.36
C ILE A 16 28.27 -21.07 -1.95
N LEU A 17 29.22 -20.19 -1.66
CA LEU A 17 29.34 -19.51 -0.35
C LEU A 17 28.32 -18.38 -0.15
N VAL A 18 27.78 -17.81 -1.22
CA VAL A 18 26.74 -16.76 -1.13
C VAL A 18 25.34 -17.36 -0.93
N VAL A 19 25.08 -18.58 -1.38
CA VAL A 19 23.78 -19.26 -1.20
C VAL A 19 23.65 -19.88 0.20
N ALA A 20 24.76 -20.30 0.82
CA ALA A 20 24.76 -20.87 2.17
C ALA A 20 24.65 -19.83 3.31
N ALA A 21 24.82 -18.53 3.03
CA ALA A 21 24.69 -17.46 4.03
C ALA A 21 23.26 -16.95 4.22
N CYS A 22 22.32 -17.34 3.36
CA CYS A 22 20.91 -16.93 3.47
C CYS A 22 20.01 -17.93 4.22
N GLU A 23 20.48 -19.14 4.56
CA GLU A 23 19.64 -20.15 5.23
C GLU A 23 19.87 -20.31 6.75
N LYS A 24 20.74 -19.52 7.34
CA LYS A 24 20.98 -19.56 8.80
C LYS A 24 20.67 -18.21 9.43
N ASN A 25 19.40 -17.87 9.64
CA ASN A 25 18.93 -16.96 10.70
C ASN A 25 17.39 -16.83 10.76
N ALA A 26 16.70 -17.95 10.72
CA ALA A 26 15.28 -18.02 11.10
C ALA A 26 15.08 -18.57 12.52
N GLY A 27 16.11 -18.59 13.34
CA GLY A 27 16.11 -19.08 14.70
C GLY A 27 16.41 -17.96 15.70
N ASP A 28 15.45 -17.73 16.59
CA ASP A 28 15.60 -17.08 17.89
C ASP A 28 16.09 -15.62 17.92
N ARG A 29 15.21 -14.67 17.58
CA ARG A 29 15.33 -13.27 18.02
C ARG A 29 14.43 -13.04 19.23
N SER A 30 14.87 -13.46 20.39
CA SER A 30 14.32 -13.06 21.66
C SER A 30 15.26 -12.01 22.27
N SER A 31 15.01 -10.73 22.01
CA SER A 31 15.31 -9.61 22.90
C SER A 31 14.95 -8.29 22.21
N SER A 32 14.40 -7.36 22.96
CA SER A 32 13.95 -6.02 22.54
C SER A 32 15.08 -5.02 22.31
N GLU A 33 16.27 -5.47 21.98
CA GLU A 33 17.39 -4.60 21.63
C GLU A 33 17.42 -4.42 20.10
N GLY A 34 17.08 -3.20 19.62
CA GLY A 34 17.46 -2.71 18.30
C GLY A 34 16.63 -3.21 17.12
N TRP A 35 15.28 -3.44 17.28
CA TRP A 35 14.45 -3.59 16.08
C TRP A 35 14.32 -2.25 15.35
N GLU A 36 14.70 -2.23 14.09
CA GLU A 36 14.54 -1.06 13.22
C GLU A 36 13.53 -1.38 12.11
N SER A 37 12.74 -0.37 11.75
CA SER A 37 11.85 -0.46 10.59
C SER A 37 12.67 -0.77 9.33
N PRO A 38 12.20 -1.68 8.45
CA PRO A 38 12.83 -1.88 7.16
C PRO A 38 12.68 -0.66 6.22
N TYR A 39 11.85 0.33 6.59
CA TYR A 39 11.54 1.52 5.80
C TYR A 39 11.98 2.79 6.51
N ASP A 40 12.48 3.76 5.75
CA ASP A 40 12.54 5.16 6.19
C ASP A 40 11.17 5.81 5.97
N LEU A 41 10.47 6.10 7.06
CA LEU A 41 9.15 6.75 7.05
C LEU A 41 9.20 8.23 7.42
N THR A 42 10.38 8.84 7.50
CA THR A 42 10.55 10.26 7.81
C THR A 42 9.78 11.11 6.81
N GLY A 43 8.86 11.97 7.29
CA GLY A 43 8.00 12.79 6.44
C GLY A 43 6.96 12.00 5.60
N LEU A 44 6.79 10.70 5.84
CA LEU A 44 5.82 9.84 5.14
C LEU A 44 4.66 9.39 6.04
N THR A 45 4.47 10.02 7.18
CA THR A 45 3.36 9.74 8.12
C THR A 45 2.55 11.01 8.36
N VAL A 46 1.31 10.87 8.77
CA VAL A 46 0.44 11.97 9.20
C VAL A 46 0.01 11.71 10.63
N ASP A 47 0.35 12.61 11.55
CA ASP A 47 0.06 12.49 12.99
C ASP A 47 0.54 11.15 13.60
N GLY A 48 1.65 10.60 13.08
CA GLY A 48 2.19 9.30 13.49
C GLY A 48 1.39 8.08 12.99
N GLY A 49 0.39 8.30 12.15
CA GLY A 49 -0.42 7.26 11.50
C GLY A 49 -0.19 7.17 9.99
N PHE A 50 -0.96 6.30 9.36
CA PHE A 50 -0.89 6.14 7.90
C PHE A 50 -1.34 7.40 7.15
N PRO A 51 -0.64 7.80 6.09
CA PRO A 51 -1.21 8.68 5.08
C PRO A 51 -2.35 7.95 4.37
N ILE A 52 -3.53 8.56 4.41
CA ILE A 52 -4.73 8.10 3.71
C ILE A 52 -5.10 9.19 2.72
N VAL A 53 -4.89 8.92 1.44
CA VAL A 53 -4.94 9.88 0.35
C VAL A 53 -6.25 9.76 -0.40
N ALA A 54 -6.84 10.88 -0.80
CA ALA A 54 -7.87 10.89 -1.83
C ALA A 54 -7.42 11.71 -3.04
N TRP A 55 -7.64 11.12 -4.21
CA TRP A 55 -7.30 11.73 -5.50
C TRP A 55 -8.36 12.71 -5.94
N THR A 56 -7.88 13.86 -6.39
CA THR A 56 -8.47 14.90 -7.22
C THR A 56 -9.96 15.22 -7.05
N GLY A 57 -10.37 16.27 -7.71
CA GLY A 57 -11.76 16.65 -7.86
C GLY A 57 -12.21 17.79 -6.96
N ILE A 58 -11.30 18.45 -6.25
CA ILE A 58 -11.59 19.64 -5.44
C ILE A 58 -11.08 20.86 -6.20
N THR A 59 -11.98 21.82 -6.50
CA THR A 59 -11.56 23.13 -7.02
C THR A 59 -10.95 23.96 -5.90
N ALA A 60 -10.12 24.94 -6.23
CA ALA A 60 -9.53 25.82 -5.21
C ALA A 60 -10.63 26.55 -4.41
N SER A 61 -11.73 26.97 -5.07
CA SER A 61 -12.87 27.67 -4.43
C SER A 61 -13.66 26.78 -3.47
N ASP A 62 -13.78 25.47 -3.74
CA ASP A 62 -14.55 24.55 -2.91
C ASP A 62 -13.70 23.91 -1.80
N SER A 63 -12.38 24.08 -1.85
CA SER A 63 -11.43 23.36 -1.00
C SER A 63 -11.68 23.57 0.50
N GLY A 64 -12.10 24.74 0.93
CA GLY A 64 -12.40 25.05 2.33
C GLY A 64 -13.49 24.18 2.95
N THR A 65 -14.50 23.76 2.15
CA THR A 65 -15.57 22.86 2.61
C THR A 65 -15.20 21.41 2.42
N TRP A 66 -14.71 21.05 1.24
CA TRP A 66 -14.50 19.65 0.87
C TRP A 66 -13.36 19.00 1.65
N LEU A 67 -12.31 19.75 1.99
CA LEU A 67 -11.21 19.23 2.82
C LEU A 67 -11.63 18.94 4.27
N LYS A 68 -12.60 19.69 4.82
CA LYS A 68 -13.20 19.37 6.12
C LYS A 68 -14.00 18.07 6.08
N GLU A 69 -14.79 17.88 5.02
CA GLU A 69 -15.53 16.62 4.81
C GLU A 69 -14.57 15.44 4.57
N MET A 70 -13.48 15.66 3.86
CA MET A 70 -12.41 14.68 3.68
C MET A 70 -11.84 14.23 5.04
N LYS A 71 -11.48 15.15 5.91
CA LYS A 71 -11.05 14.86 7.29
C LYS A 71 -12.13 14.12 8.07
N GLY A 72 -13.40 14.46 7.86
CA GLY A 72 -14.56 13.85 8.52
C GLY A 72 -14.73 12.35 8.25
N CYS A 73 -14.26 11.84 7.09
CA CYS A 73 -14.26 10.42 6.78
C CYS A 73 -12.88 9.74 6.99
N GLY A 74 -11.95 10.42 7.69
CA GLY A 74 -10.66 9.85 8.08
C GLY A 74 -9.59 9.88 6.99
N ILE A 75 -9.81 10.59 5.89
CA ILE A 75 -8.78 10.89 4.89
C ILE A 75 -7.97 12.08 5.42
N ASN A 76 -6.64 12.00 5.39
CA ASN A 76 -5.75 12.98 5.99
C ASN A 76 -4.75 13.57 4.99
N VAL A 77 -4.79 13.15 3.72
CA VAL A 77 -3.99 13.70 2.63
C VAL A 77 -4.89 13.90 1.40
N TYR A 78 -4.83 15.06 0.79
CA TYR A 78 -5.46 15.35 -0.50
C TYR A 78 -4.42 15.34 -1.62
N LEU A 79 -4.74 14.82 -2.80
CA LEU A 79 -3.91 14.92 -3.99
C LEU A 79 -4.67 15.66 -5.09
N GLY A 80 -4.06 16.71 -5.65
CA GLY A 80 -4.65 17.50 -6.73
C GLY A 80 -3.62 18.29 -7.53
N TRP A 81 -4.08 18.84 -8.65
CA TRP A 81 -3.31 19.75 -9.50
C TRP A 81 -4.19 20.91 -9.95
N TYR A 82 -3.54 22.03 -10.21
CA TYR A 82 -4.17 23.32 -10.48
C TYR A 82 -3.44 24.06 -11.59
N ASP A 83 -4.09 25.04 -12.20
CA ASP A 83 -3.49 25.81 -13.30
C ASP A 83 -2.41 26.76 -12.76
N THR A 84 -2.61 27.34 -11.58
CA THR A 84 -1.73 28.39 -11.02
C THR A 84 -1.25 28.10 -9.60
N ILE A 85 -0.11 28.70 -9.26
CA ILE A 85 0.42 28.63 -7.88
C ILE A 85 -0.50 29.32 -6.86
N GLU A 86 -1.28 30.33 -7.25
CA GLU A 86 -2.25 31.02 -6.38
C GLU A 86 -3.37 30.07 -5.95
N GLU A 87 -3.84 29.22 -6.86
CA GLU A 87 -4.81 28.17 -6.53
C GLU A 87 -4.21 27.11 -5.60
N VAL A 88 -2.97 26.69 -5.87
CA VAL A 88 -2.23 25.77 -4.98
C VAL A 88 -2.10 26.36 -3.57
N MET A 89 -1.70 27.63 -3.43
CA MET A 89 -1.58 28.27 -2.11
C MET A 89 -2.93 28.36 -1.39
N THR A 90 -4.01 28.68 -2.12
CA THR A 90 -5.38 28.67 -1.57
C THR A 90 -5.77 27.30 -1.02
N VAL A 91 -5.42 26.24 -1.73
CA VAL A 91 -5.71 24.85 -1.31
C VAL A 91 -4.85 24.46 -0.12
N LEU A 92 -3.59 24.85 -0.08
CA LEU A 92 -2.70 24.62 1.06
C LEU A 92 -3.22 25.31 2.34
N ASP A 93 -3.62 26.58 2.27
CA ASP A 93 -4.20 27.32 3.39
C ASP A 93 -5.48 26.64 3.92
N ASN A 94 -6.35 26.21 3.02
CA ASN A 94 -7.56 25.50 3.36
C ASN A 94 -7.29 24.07 3.91
N ALA A 95 -6.26 23.39 3.43
CA ALA A 95 -5.82 22.10 3.92
C ALA A 95 -5.27 22.20 5.35
N GLU A 96 -4.44 23.20 5.65
CA GLU A 96 -3.99 23.50 6.99
C GLU A 96 -5.16 23.76 7.93
N THR A 97 -6.11 24.61 7.53
CA THR A 97 -7.31 24.92 8.30
C THR A 97 -8.17 23.66 8.57
N ALA A 98 -8.25 22.73 7.63
CA ALA A 98 -8.98 21.48 7.77
C ALA A 98 -8.20 20.40 8.53
N GLY A 99 -6.91 20.58 8.81
CA GLY A 99 -6.02 19.57 9.39
C GLY A 99 -5.76 18.40 8.44
N VAL A 100 -5.65 18.67 7.14
CA VAL A 100 -5.34 17.75 6.06
C VAL A 100 -4.02 18.16 5.43
N LYS A 101 -3.18 17.22 5.04
CA LYS A 101 -1.99 17.48 4.22
C LYS A 101 -2.35 17.44 2.74
N ALA A 102 -1.46 17.94 1.88
CA ALA A 102 -1.72 17.99 0.45
C ALA A 102 -0.51 17.58 -0.40
N ILE A 103 -0.76 16.82 -1.45
CA ILE A 103 0.16 16.48 -2.54
C ILE A 103 -0.29 17.27 -3.75
N LEU A 104 0.46 18.28 -4.15
CA LEU A 104 -0.02 19.27 -5.12
C LEU A 104 0.97 19.49 -6.27
N ASN A 105 0.41 20.00 -7.38
CA ASN A 105 1.11 20.45 -8.56
C ASN A 105 0.40 21.68 -9.13
N CYS A 106 1.14 22.52 -9.87
CA CYS A 106 0.61 23.49 -10.82
C CYS A 106 1.44 23.49 -12.10
N ASP A 107 0.89 24.06 -13.17
CA ASP A 107 1.53 24.05 -14.50
C ASP A 107 2.92 24.72 -14.48
N GLU A 108 3.11 25.70 -13.60
CA GLU A 108 4.37 26.44 -13.46
C GLU A 108 5.47 25.63 -12.76
N LEU A 109 5.17 24.52 -12.06
CA LEU A 109 6.14 23.75 -11.27
C LEU A 109 7.35 23.32 -12.09
N PHE A 110 7.15 22.96 -13.35
CA PHE A 110 8.23 22.47 -14.22
C PHE A 110 8.93 23.59 -14.99
N SER A 111 8.25 24.72 -15.25
CA SER A 111 8.79 25.85 -16.00
C SER A 111 9.55 26.84 -15.09
N ASP A 112 9.12 27.01 -13.83
CA ASP A 112 9.72 27.93 -12.84
C ASP A 112 9.90 27.24 -11.47
N THR A 113 10.53 26.07 -11.48
CA THR A 113 10.66 25.17 -10.32
C THR A 113 11.16 25.87 -9.06
N GLY A 114 12.20 26.73 -9.19
CA GLY A 114 12.81 27.37 -8.02
C GLY A 114 11.87 28.34 -7.28
N ASN A 115 11.10 29.12 -8.03
CA ASN A 115 10.11 30.03 -7.48
C ASN A 115 8.92 29.26 -6.86
N ILE A 116 8.37 28.29 -7.61
CA ILE A 116 7.19 27.54 -7.17
C ILE A 116 7.51 26.73 -5.91
N VAL A 117 8.60 25.97 -5.91
CA VAL A 117 9.05 25.22 -4.72
C VAL A 117 9.32 26.16 -3.56
N GLY A 118 9.96 27.32 -3.82
CA GLY A 118 10.24 28.33 -2.79
C GLY A 118 8.99 28.88 -2.12
N ARG A 119 7.84 28.92 -2.82
CA ARG A 119 6.55 29.36 -2.27
C ARG A 119 5.83 28.25 -1.48
N MET A 120 6.02 26.97 -1.86
CA MET A 120 5.29 25.84 -1.30
C MET A 120 6.00 25.17 -0.11
N LYS A 121 7.33 25.04 -0.16
CA LYS A 121 8.10 24.13 0.70
C LYS A 121 7.98 24.39 2.21
N ASP A 122 7.77 25.63 2.62
CA ASP A 122 7.66 25.99 4.03
C ASP A 122 6.20 25.95 4.52
N HIS A 123 5.25 25.59 3.65
CA HIS A 123 3.83 25.53 4.03
C HIS A 123 3.52 24.27 4.84
N PRO A 124 2.93 24.39 6.06
CA PRO A 124 2.75 23.26 6.96
C PRO A 124 1.82 22.16 6.41
N ALA A 125 0.93 22.47 5.47
CA ALA A 125 0.05 21.49 4.84
C ALA A 125 0.71 20.76 3.65
N LEU A 126 1.85 21.22 3.13
CA LEU A 126 2.52 20.49 2.05
C LEU A 126 2.98 19.11 2.55
N PHE A 127 2.67 18.08 1.79
CA PHE A 127 3.12 16.70 2.03
C PHE A 127 4.11 16.24 0.97
N ALA A 128 3.79 16.49 -0.30
CA ALA A 128 4.61 16.09 -1.44
C ALA A 128 4.28 16.94 -2.69
N TYR A 129 5.17 16.86 -3.68
CA TYR A 129 4.93 17.42 -5.02
C TYR A 129 4.39 16.33 -5.93
N HIS A 130 3.23 16.54 -6.57
CA HIS A 130 2.70 15.63 -7.58
C HIS A 130 3.45 15.85 -8.90
N ILE A 131 4.06 14.79 -9.46
CA ILE A 131 4.91 14.88 -10.63
C ILE A 131 4.27 14.26 -11.86
N ALA A 132 3.79 13.04 -11.73
CA ALA A 132 3.22 12.29 -12.84
C ALA A 132 2.28 11.19 -12.38
N ASP A 133 1.37 10.84 -13.26
CA ASP A 133 0.50 9.69 -13.17
C ASP A 133 0.78 8.75 -14.34
N GLU A 134 0.97 7.47 -14.06
CA GLU A 134 1.12 6.38 -15.02
C GLU A 134 2.13 6.66 -16.18
N PRO A 135 3.40 7.01 -15.85
CA PRO A 135 4.37 7.33 -16.89
C PRO A 135 4.80 6.09 -17.70
N SER A 136 5.09 6.32 -18.97
CA SER A 136 5.73 5.30 -19.80
C SER A 136 7.22 5.15 -19.45
N THR A 137 7.84 4.04 -19.86
CA THR A 137 9.27 3.82 -19.60
C THR A 137 10.18 4.82 -20.33
N SER A 138 9.71 5.44 -21.41
CA SER A 138 10.42 6.51 -22.13
C SER A 138 10.49 7.81 -21.34
N ASP A 139 9.61 8.03 -20.36
CA ASP A 139 9.53 9.25 -19.57
C ASP A 139 10.51 9.26 -18.38
N PHE A 140 11.07 8.10 -18.02
CA PHE A 140 11.95 7.98 -16.84
C PHE A 140 13.14 8.95 -16.82
N PRO A 141 13.86 9.22 -17.93
CA PRO A 141 14.93 10.21 -17.92
C PRO A 141 14.43 11.63 -17.61
N MET A 142 13.31 12.05 -18.22
CA MET A 142 12.70 13.35 -17.99
C MET A 142 12.22 13.48 -16.53
N LEU A 143 11.57 12.44 -15.99
CA LEU A 143 11.10 12.40 -14.61
C LEU A 143 12.25 12.45 -13.63
N LYS A 144 13.36 11.76 -13.90
CA LYS A 144 14.59 11.86 -13.10
C LYS A 144 15.06 13.31 -13.00
N ASP A 145 15.14 14.00 -14.15
CA ASP A 145 15.62 15.39 -14.20
C ASP A 145 14.66 16.34 -13.47
N ALA A 146 13.35 16.15 -13.63
CA ALA A 146 12.33 16.93 -12.92
C ALA A 146 12.41 16.70 -11.39
N VAL A 147 12.47 15.46 -10.94
CA VAL A 147 12.61 15.12 -9.52
C VAL A 147 13.91 15.70 -8.93
N ASN A 148 15.05 15.52 -9.60
CA ASN A 148 16.32 16.06 -9.13
C ASN A 148 16.30 17.59 -9.04
N ARG A 149 15.63 18.27 -9.97
CA ARG A 149 15.48 19.73 -9.96
C ARG A 149 14.67 20.18 -8.73
N ILE A 150 13.54 19.52 -8.42
CA ILE A 150 12.75 19.83 -7.23
C ILE A 150 13.58 19.59 -5.96
N LEU A 151 14.21 18.41 -5.86
CA LEU A 151 15.04 18.05 -4.71
C LEU A 151 16.24 18.97 -4.48
N SER A 152 16.70 19.70 -5.50
CA SER A 152 17.73 20.71 -5.33
C SER A 152 17.26 21.99 -4.59
N PHE A 153 15.95 22.21 -4.47
CA PHE A 153 15.33 23.31 -3.75
C PHE A 153 14.63 22.89 -2.46
N ASP A 154 14.18 21.61 -2.41
CA ASP A 154 13.49 21.01 -1.27
C ASP A 154 13.70 19.50 -1.25
N ASP A 155 14.55 19.00 -0.37
CA ASP A 155 14.83 17.58 -0.15
C ASP A 155 14.00 16.98 1.01
N ALA A 156 13.23 17.81 1.72
CA ALA A 156 12.38 17.37 2.83
C ALA A 156 11.08 16.71 2.35
N HIS A 157 10.45 17.27 1.30
CA HIS A 157 9.20 16.76 0.77
C HIS A 157 9.43 15.80 -0.41
N PRO A 158 8.75 14.66 -0.45
CA PRO A 158 8.89 13.69 -1.55
C PRO A 158 8.25 14.19 -2.85
N CYS A 159 8.72 13.63 -3.96
CA CYS A 159 8.05 13.70 -5.25
C CYS A 159 7.15 12.49 -5.43
N TYR A 160 5.88 12.72 -5.72
CA TYR A 160 4.88 11.68 -5.91
C TYR A 160 4.73 11.33 -7.39
N ILE A 161 4.91 10.05 -7.72
CA ILE A 161 4.64 9.48 -9.04
C ILE A 161 3.87 8.19 -8.83
N ASN A 162 2.71 8.04 -9.50
CA ASN A 162 1.93 6.82 -9.50
C ASN A 162 2.28 5.95 -10.70
N LEU A 163 2.39 4.65 -10.51
CA LEU A 163 2.72 3.69 -11.56
C LEU A 163 1.49 2.94 -12.03
N TYR A 164 1.48 2.56 -13.31
CA TYR A 164 0.49 1.66 -13.90
C TYR A 164 0.31 0.35 -13.12
N PRO A 165 -0.88 -0.25 -13.15
CA PRO A 165 -1.07 -1.65 -12.78
C PRO A 165 -0.37 -2.58 -13.79
N ASN A 166 -0.12 -3.82 -13.34
CA ASN A 166 0.63 -4.79 -14.15
C ASN A 166 -0.04 -5.17 -15.48
N TRP A 167 -1.37 -5.08 -15.58
CA TRP A 167 -2.11 -5.39 -16.81
C TRP A 167 -2.09 -4.25 -17.84
N ALA A 168 -1.95 -3.00 -17.39
CA ALA A 168 -1.99 -1.82 -18.26
C ALA A 168 -0.61 -1.42 -18.80
N TRP A 169 0.47 -1.87 -18.16
CA TRP A 169 1.84 -1.48 -18.57
C TRP A 169 2.49 -2.46 -19.56
N GLY A 170 1.70 -3.04 -20.47
CA GLY A 170 2.14 -4.00 -21.47
C GLY A 170 2.10 -5.45 -20.96
N LYS A 171 3.15 -6.26 -21.20
CA LYS A 171 3.12 -7.66 -20.73
C LYS A 171 3.28 -7.74 -19.22
N ILE A 172 2.44 -8.54 -18.56
CA ILE A 172 2.45 -8.75 -17.12
C ILE A 172 3.81 -9.27 -16.62
N ASP A 173 4.46 -10.14 -17.38
CA ASP A 173 5.77 -10.72 -17.03
C ASP A 173 6.91 -9.68 -17.03
N ASP A 174 6.77 -8.59 -17.78
CA ASP A 174 7.76 -7.50 -17.82
C ASP A 174 7.57 -6.47 -16.70
N TYR A 175 6.44 -6.52 -15.97
CA TYR A 175 6.05 -5.49 -14.99
C TYR A 175 7.11 -5.29 -13.91
N LEU A 176 7.57 -6.38 -13.31
CA LEU A 176 8.57 -6.34 -12.25
C LEU A 176 9.88 -5.68 -12.72
N GLN A 177 10.29 -5.94 -13.98
CA GLN A 177 11.48 -5.32 -14.58
C GLN A 177 11.26 -3.81 -14.78
N LYS A 178 10.08 -3.37 -15.22
CA LYS A 178 9.75 -1.95 -15.43
C LYS A 178 9.72 -1.18 -14.12
N VAL A 179 9.07 -1.73 -13.07
CA VAL A 179 9.08 -1.13 -11.73
C VAL A 179 10.51 -1.01 -11.19
N ASN A 180 11.33 -2.05 -11.34
CA ASN A 180 12.73 -2.00 -10.91
C ASN A 180 13.54 -0.97 -11.71
N ALA A 181 13.32 -0.85 -13.03
CA ALA A 181 13.97 0.16 -13.86
C ALA A 181 13.58 1.57 -13.44
N PHE A 182 12.28 1.83 -13.18
CA PHE A 182 11.79 3.10 -12.64
C PHE A 182 12.50 3.47 -11.34
N LEU A 183 12.47 2.60 -10.33
CA LEU A 183 13.07 2.85 -9.02
C LEU A 183 14.61 2.88 -9.02
N THR A 184 15.23 2.47 -10.11
CA THR A 184 16.68 2.61 -10.29
C THR A 184 17.04 3.92 -10.98
N THR A 185 16.12 4.44 -11.81
CA THR A 185 16.34 5.64 -12.62
C THR A 185 15.87 6.91 -11.92
N VAL A 186 14.65 6.88 -11.35
CA VAL A 186 13.98 8.05 -10.77
C VAL A 186 14.08 7.97 -9.24
N PRO A 187 14.65 8.98 -8.57
CA PRO A 187 14.71 9.01 -7.10
C PRO A 187 13.31 9.00 -6.49
N GLN A 188 13.02 8.00 -5.64
CA GLN A 188 11.73 7.87 -4.98
C GLN A 188 11.91 7.53 -3.51
N ARG A 189 11.00 8.03 -2.64
CA ARG A 189 10.97 7.72 -1.22
C ARG A 189 9.93 6.64 -0.88
N PHE A 190 9.04 6.31 -1.82
CA PHE A 190 8.03 5.24 -1.76
C PHE A 190 7.66 4.78 -3.17
N VAL A 191 6.94 3.66 -3.26
CA VAL A 191 6.37 3.15 -4.51
C VAL A 191 4.87 3.30 -4.44
N SER A 192 4.29 4.13 -5.32
CA SER A 192 2.85 4.23 -5.53
C SER A 192 2.43 3.51 -6.81
N PHE A 193 1.34 2.78 -6.76
CA PHE A 193 0.70 2.16 -7.93
C PHE A 193 -0.79 2.05 -7.70
N ASP A 194 -1.57 2.03 -8.76
CA ASP A 194 -2.98 1.74 -8.72
C ASP A 194 -3.31 0.39 -9.38
N HIS A 195 -4.32 -0.27 -8.87
CA HIS A 195 -4.93 -1.46 -9.46
C HIS A 195 -6.26 -1.74 -8.78
N TYR A 196 -7.34 -1.74 -9.55
CA TYR A 196 -8.70 -1.92 -9.04
C TYR A 196 -9.16 -3.36 -9.33
N PRO A 197 -9.28 -4.23 -8.30
CA PRO A 197 -9.49 -5.65 -8.52
C PRO A 197 -10.92 -6.05 -8.84
N ILE A 198 -11.92 -5.19 -8.53
CA ILE A 198 -13.33 -5.59 -8.60
C ILE A 198 -13.99 -4.92 -9.80
N MET A 199 -14.34 -5.72 -10.77
CA MET A 199 -15.02 -5.33 -12.01
C MET A 199 -16.46 -5.82 -11.99
N GLU A 200 -17.30 -5.24 -12.84
CA GLU A 200 -18.64 -5.73 -13.11
C GLU A 200 -18.69 -6.36 -14.52
N VAL A 201 -19.09 -7.61 -14.59
CA VAL A 201 -19.26 -8.34 -15.84
C VAL A 201 -20.69 -8.88 -15.86
N GLY A 202 -21.51 -8.42 -16.80
CA GLY A 202 -22.91 -8.84 -16.92
C GLY A 202 -23.76 -8.53 -15.67
N GLY A 203 -23.47 -7.44 -14.96
CA GLY A 203 -24.16 -7.03 -13.73
C GLY A 203 -23.73 -7.80 -12.48
N VAL A 204 -22.66 -8.60 -12.57
CA VAL A 204 -22.13 -9.36 -11.43
C VAL A 204 -20.70 -8.91 -11.15
N SER A 205 -20.40 -8.63 -9.88
CA SER A 205 -19.03 -8.32 -9.46
C SER A 205 -18.09 -9.50 -9.70
N SER A 206 -17.01 -9.24 -10.42
CA SER A 206 -15.96 -10.19 -10.79
C SER A 206 -14.62 -9.69 -10.24
N PHE A 207 -13.70 -10.62 -10.03
CA PHE A 207 -12.38 -10.32 -9.47
C PHE A 207 -11.30 -10.40 -10.56
N ARG A 208 -10.47 -9.37 -10.65
CA ARG A 208 -9.36 -9.32 -11.60
C ARG A 208 -8.23 -10.24 -11.13
N PRO A 209 -7.91 -11.31 -11.88
CA PRO A 209 -7.03 -12.38 -11.40
C PRO A 209 -5.57 -11.91 -11.19
N GLU A 210 -5.13 -10.85 -11.88
CA GLU A 210 -3.76 -10.34 -11.82
C GLU A 210 -3.47 -9.45 -10.60
N TRP A 211 -4.49 -9.07 -9.83
CA TRP A 211 -4.33 -8.11 -8.73
C TRP A 211 -3.35 -8.57 -7.65
N TYR A 212 -3.51 -9.79 -7.16
CA TYR A 212 -2.60 -10.32 -6.15
C TYR A 212 -1.17 -10.53 -6.70
N LYS A 213 -1.05 -10.87 -7.99
CA LYS A 213 0.25 -10.92 -8.66
C LYS A 213 0.92 -9.53 -8.68
N ASN A 214 0.13 -8.47 -8.88
CA ASN A 214 0.64 -7.10 -8.82
C ASN A 214 1.17 -6.77 -7.42
N LEU A 215 0.43 -7.10 -6.36
CA LEU A 215 0.87 -6.91 -4.97
C LEU A 215 2.17 -7.68 -4.67
N GLU A 216 2.30 -8.94 -5.16
CA GLU A 216 3.53 -9.73 -5.02
C GLU A 216 4.72 -9.07 -5.73
N ASP A 217 4.53 -8.57 -6.95
CA ASP A 217 5.60 -7.93 -7.73
C ASP A 217 6.06 -6.63 -7.10
N ILE A 218 5.14 -5.75 -6.73
CA ILE A 218 5.44 -4.48 -6.04
C ILE A 218 6.14 -4.76 -4.71
N ARG A 219 5.61 -5.68 -3.88
CA ARG A 219 6.22 -6.06 -2.61
C ARG A 219 7.65 -6.54 -2.78
N ARG A 220 7.91 -7.38 -3.80
CA ARG A 220 9.25 -7.90 -4.10
C ARG A 220 10.25 -6.79 -4.38
N VAL A 221 9.91 -5.84 -5.25
CA VAL A 221 10.81 -4.74 -5.63
C VAL A 221 10.96 -3.74 -4.50
N ALA A 222 9.86 -3.34 -3.87
CA ALA A 222 9.85 -2.39 -2.76
C ALA A 222 10.70 -2.89 -1.59
N ARG A 223 10.54 -4.17 -1.20
CA ARG A 223 11.35 -4.81 -0.15
C ARG A 223 12.85 -4.81 -0.49
N ALA A 224 13.20 -5.16 -1.74
CA ALA A 224 14.60 -5.17 -2.19
C ALA A 224 15.24 -3.76 -2.14
N LYS A 225 14.45 -2.72 -2.35
CA LYS A 225 14.86 -1.31 -2.32
C LYS A 225 14.63 -0.64 -0.94
N LYS A 226 14.04 -1.35 0.03
CA LYS A 226 13.64 -0.82 1.35
C LYS A 226 12.70 0.39 1.26
N LEU A 227 11.82 0.41 0.27
CA LEU A 227 10.85 1.48 0.04
C LEU A 227 9.47 1.07 0.56
N PRO A 228 8.73 1.97 1.23
CA PRO A 228 7.34 1.75 1.57
C PRO A 228 6.46 1.74 0.33
N ILE A 229 5.34 1.00 0.40
CA ILE A 229 4.36 0.84 -0.66
C ILE A 229 3.16 1.75 -0.37
N TRP A 230 2.65 2.43 -1.40
CA TRP A 230 1.39 3.14 -1.38
C TRP A 230 0.45 2.51 -2.42
N ALA A 231 -0.74 2.11 -2.00
CA ALA A 231 -1.64 1.34 -2.83
C ALA A 231 -3.07 1.90 -2.82
N PHE A 232 -3.76 1.74 -3.95
CA PHE A 232 -5.10 2.27 -4.16
C PHE A 232 -6.21 1.28 -3.79
N ALA A 233 -7.38 1.87 -3.51
CA ALA A 233 -8.69 1.25 -3.59
C ALA A 233 -9.63 2.14 -4.40
N LEU A 234 -10.55 1.53 -5.14
CA LEU A 234 -11.57 2.25 -5.88
C LEU A 234 -12.69 2.71 -4.95
N SER A 235 -13.11 3.97 -5.05
CA SER A 235 -14.17 4.55 -4.22
C SER A 235 -15.40 5.04 -5.01
N LEU A 236 -15.43 4.83 -6.33
CA LEU A 236 -16.56 5.24 -7.16
C LEU A 236 -16.90 4.19 -8.22
N ALA A 237 -18.10 4.29 -8.80
CA ALA A 237 -18.37 3.62 -10.07
C ALA A 237 -17.53 4.27 -11.18
N HIS A 238 -16.93 3.47 -12.01
CA HIS A 238 -15.99 3.91 -13.03
C HIS A 238 -16.09 3.03 -14.28
N TYR A 239 -15.86 3.63 -15.44
CA TYR A 239 -15.83 2.94 -16.72
C TYR A 239 -14.49 3.23 -17.38
N LEU A 240 -13.74 2.21 -17.72
CA LEU A 240 -12.43 2.32 -18.36
C LEU A 240 -12.21 1.11 -19.27
N ASP A 241 -11.83 1.36 -20.54
CA ASP A 241 -11.46 0.32 -21.52
C ASP A 241 -12.46 -0.84 -21.60
N ASP A 242 -13.75 -0.52 -21.77
CA ASP A 242 -14.87 -1.49 -21.81
C ASP A 242 -15.08 -2.30 -20.53
N VAL A 243 -14.44 -1.90 -19.42
CA VAL A 243 -14.64 -2.47 -18.09
C VAL A 243 -15.46 -1.52 -17.22
N THR A 244 -16.55 -2.04 -16.66
CA THR A 244 -17.33 -1.34 -15.64
C THR A 244 -16.81 -1.73 -14.25
N TYR A 245 -16.58 -0.72 -13.40
CA TYR A 245 -16.26 -0.90 -12.00
C TYR A 245 -17.46 -0.47 -11.17
N PRO A 246 -17.96 -1.29 -10.23
CA PRO A 246 -19.16 -0.97 -9.46
C PRO A 246 -18.88 0.07 -8.37
N VAL A 247 -19.94 0.69 -7.85
CA VAL A 247 -19.85 1.41 -6.57
C VAL A 247 -19.48 0.42 -5.46
N PRO A 248 -18.34 0.60 -4.76
CA PRO A 248 -17.84 -0.43 -3.87
C PRO A 248 -18.72 -0.63 -2.63
N THR A 249 -18.97 -1.88 -2.27
CA THR A 249 -19.54 -2.27 -0.99
C THR A 249 -18.51 -2.15 0.13
N LEU A 250 -18.94 -2.26 1.40
CA LEU A 250 -18.01 -2.28 2.54
C LEU A 250 -17.03 -3.47 2.46
N GLY A 251 -17.52 -4.66 2.09
CA GLY A 251 -16.67 -5.85 1.91
C GLY A 251 -15.63 -5.66 0.81
N GLN A 252 -15.99 -4.99 -0.28
CA GLN A 252 -15.08 -4.67 -1.39
C GLN A 252 -14.00 -3.67 -0.98
N LEU A 253 -14.33 -2.62 -0.22
CA LEU A 253 -13.35 -1.66 0.30
C LEU A 253 -12.42 -2.31 1.33
N ARG A 254 -12.97 -3.11 2.26
CA ARG A 254 -12.18 -3.86 3.24
C ARG A 254 -11.20 -4.81 2.56
N LEU A 255 -11.66 -5.59 1.58
CA LEU A 255 -10.78 -6.51 0.84
C LEU A 255 -9.61 -5.78 0.20
N GLN A 256 -9.86 -4.66 -0.51
CA GLN A 256 -8.82 -3.90 -1.16
C GLN A 256 -7.82 -3.35 -0.13
N GLN A 257 -8.29 -2.62 0.87
CA GLN A 257 -7.39 -1.93 1.81
C GLN A 257 -6.70 -2.89 2.79
N PHE A 258 -7.38 -3.92 3.29
CA PHE A 258 -6.74 -4.87 4.18
C PHE A 258 -5.80 -5.84 3.44
N SER A 259 -6.06 -6.17 2.17
CA SER A 259 -5.05 -6.87 1.36
C SER A 259 -3.82 -5.99 1.12
N ASN A 260 -4.00 -4.71 0.76
CA ASN A 260 -2.90 -3.76 0.66
C ASN A 260 -2.09 -3.72 1.96
N LEU A 261 -2.77 -3.64 3.12
CA LEU A 261 -2.15 -3.60 4.44
C LEU A 261 -1.28 -4.84 4.71
N VAL A 262 -1.84 -6.05 4.51
CA VAL A 262 -1.12 -7.30 4.81
C VAL A 262 -0.02 -7.62 3.78
N TYR A 263 -0.04 -6.98 2.63
CA TYR A 263 1.06 -6.97 1.67
C TYR A 263 2.14 -5.91 1.96
N GLY A 264 1.93 -5.05 2.99
CA GLY A 264 2.92 -4.12 3.51
C GLY A 264 2.75 -2.68 3.05
N ALA A 265 1.57 -2.29 2.59
CA ALA A 265 1.31 -0.89 2.29
C ALA A 265 1.47 -0.02 3.54
N GLN A 266 2.14 1.13 3.36
CA GLN A 266 2.38 2.16 4.36
C GLN A 266 1.63 3.46 4.05
N GLY A 267 1.00 3.55 2.88
CA GLY A 267 0.08 4.60 2.45
C GLY A 267 -1.11 4.00 1.71
N PHE A 268 -2.28 4.55 1.95
CA PHE A 268 -3.55 4.06 1.41
C PHE A 268 -4.21 5.16 0.60
N GLN A 269 -4.75 4.82 -0.56
CA GLN A 269 -5.23 5.81 -1.50
C GLN A 269 -6.62 5.44 -2.01
N TYR A 270 -7.42 6.46 -2.35
CA TYR A 270 -8.75 6.30 -2.94
C TYR A 270 -8.86 7.03 -4.28
N PHE A 271 -9.29 6.33 -5.30
CA PHE A 271 -9.65 6.90 -6.59
C PHE A 271 -11.19 6.95 -6.69
N THR A 272 -11.84 8.12 -6.59
CA THR A 272 -11.43 9.49 -6.27
C THR A 272 -12.26 10.02 -5.11
N PHE A 273 -11.98 11.26 -4.60
CA PHE A 273 -12.81 11.87 -3.56
C PHE A 273 -14.24 12.12 -4.03
N HIS A 274 -14.47 12.35 -5.31
CA HIS A 274 -15.82 12.45 -5.89
C HIS A 274 -16.69 11.19 -5.71
N GLY A 275 -16.09 10.02 -5.55
CA GLY A 275 -16.83 8.81 -5.21
C GLY A 275 -17.33 8.81 -3.77
N ILE A 276 -16.69 9.60 -2.90
CA ILE A 276 -16.94 9.66 -1.47
C ILE A 276 -17.87 10.83 -1.11
N TYR A 277 -17.62 12.01 -1.72
CA TYR A 277 -18.35 13.24 -1.45
C TYR A 277 -18.61 14.05 -2.72
N ARG A 278 -19.84 14.58 -2.88
CA ARG A 278 -20.28 15.46 -3.98
C ARG A 278 -21.24 16.51 -3.43
N ASN A 279 -20.73 17.55 -2.76
CA ASN A 279 -21.51 18.51 -1.99
C ASN A 279 -22.37 17.90 -0.85
N THR A 280 -22.56 16.59 -0.86
CA THR A 280 -23.14 15.77 0.21
C THR A 280 -22.42 14.42 0.25
N PRO A 281 -22.37 13.75 1.42
CA PRO A 281 -21.88 12.40 1.51
C PRO A 281 -22.56 11.44 0.53
N THR A 282 -21.79 10.66 -0.22
CA THR A 282 -22.33 9.57 -1.04
C THR A 282 -22.56 8.33 -0.18
N GLN A 283 -23.16 7.29 -0.76
CA GLN A 283 -23.30 6.00 -0.06
C GLN A 283 -21.95 5.33 0.30
N VAL A 284 -20.82 5.81 -0.24
CA VAL A 284 -19.47 5.29 0.03
C VAL A 284 -18.81 5.99 1.23
N TYR A 285 -19.26 7.18 1.62
CA TYR A 285 -18.66 8.01 2.66
C TYR A 285 -18.49 7.26 4.00
N ASP A 286 -19.55 6.68 4.53
CA ASP A 286 -19.50 5.97 5.80
C ASP A 286 -18.71 4.66 5.70
N ARG A 287 -18.71 4.01 4.54
CA ARG A 287 -17.91 2.80 4.28
C ARG A 287 -16.42 3.12 4.30
N VAL A 288 -16.00 4.22 3.68
CA VAL A 288 -14.62 4.71 3.70
C VAL A 288 -14.22 5.12 5.11
N LYS A 289 -15.10 5.82 5.84
CA LYS A 289 -14.87 6.21 7.24
C LYS A 289 -14.60 5.00 8.14
N ASP A 290 -15.39 3.91 7.99
CA ASP A 290 -15.20 2.66 8.75
C ASP A 290 -13.84 2.01 8.46
N VAL A 291 -13.48 1.90 7.17
CA VAL A 291 -12.21 1.30 6.75
C VAL A 291 -11.02 2.15 7.20
N ASN A 292 -11.10 3.47 7.07
CA ASN A 292 -10.03 4.38 7.49
C ASN A 292 -9.81 4.36 9.01
N ALA A 293 -10.90 4.29 9.80
CA ALA A 293 -10.80 4.13 11.25
C ALA A 293 -10.08 2.83 11.61
N SER A 294 -10.39 1.73 10.90
CA SER A 294 -9.72 0.44 11.07
C SER A 294 -8.23 0.52 10.68
N LEU A 295 -7.89 1.12 9.54
CA LEU A 295 -6.49 1.30 9.13
C LEU A 295 -5.69 2.07 10.16
N GLN A 296 -6.22 3.19 10.67
CA GLN A 296 -5.54 3.99 11.69
C GLN A 296 -5.41 3.23 13.03
N ALA A 297 -6.42 2.46 13.43
CA ALA A 297 -6.33 1.62 14.62
C ALA A 297 -5.22 0.56 14.50
N LEU A 298 -5.05 -0.01 13.31
CA LEU A 298 -4.04 -1.02 13.00
C LEU A 298 -2.65 -0.44 12.70
N SER A 299 -2.51 0.88 12.58
CA SER A 299 -1.20 1.52 12.31
C SER A 299 -0.18 1.19 13.40
N LYS A 300 -0.60 1.00 14.64
CA LYS A 300 0.26 0.59 15.78
C LYS A 300 0.97 -0.77 15.56
N ILE A 301 0.43 -1.62 14.68
CA ILE A 301 0.98 -2.93 14.33
C ILE A 301 1.74 -2.87 13.02
N PHE A 302 1.16 -2.21 12.01
CA PHE A 302 1.66 -2.30 10.64
C PHE A 302 2.55 -1.14 10.20
N MET A 303 2.45 0.05 10.82
CA MET A 303 3.31 1.18 10.46
C MET A 303 4.78 0.84 10.69
N GLY A 304 5.55 0.82 9.61
CA GLY A 304 6.97 0.45 9.63
C GLY A 304 7.23 -1.02 9.97
N ALA A 305 6.23 -1.91 9.97
CA ALA A 305 6.41 -3.33 10.23
C ALA A 305 7.09 -4.05 9.07
N GLU A 306 7.82 -5.11 9.38
CA GLU A 306 8.32 -6.05 8.37
C GLU A 306 7.22 -7.07 8.04
N ILE A 307 6.85 -7.17 6.77
CA ILE A 307 6.05 -8.27 6.25
C ILE A 307 7.02 -9.40 5.87
N VAL A 308 7.10 -10.40 6.73
CA VAL A 308 8.04 -11.53 6.54
C VAL A 308 7.61 -12.36 5.35
N ASP A 309 6.33 -12.74 5.33
CA ASP A 309 5.77 -13.57 4.27
C ASP A 309 4.26 -13.37 4.09
N VAL A 310 3.75 -13.73 2.89
CA VAL A 310 2.33 -13.70 2.55
C VAL A 310 1.97 -15.01 1.87
N TRP A 311 0.85 -15.60 2.27
CA TRP A 311 0.30 -16.85 1.73
C TRP A 311 -1.18 -16.72 1.45
N HIS A 312 -1.69 -17.62 0.62
CA HIS A 312 -3.11 -17.73 0.30
C HIS A 312 -3.65 -19.11 0.64
N THR A 313 -4.93 -19.19 1.03
CA THR A 313 -5.72 -20.40 1.18
C THR A 313 -6.97 -20.32 0.32
N GLY A 314 -7.80 -21.39 0.34
CA GLY A 314 -9.06 -21.50 -0.38
C GLY A 314 -9.02 -22.56 -1.47
N ALA A 315 -10.16 -22.73 -2.16
CA ALA A 315 -10.33 -23.73 -3.21
C ALA A 315 -9.38 -23.56 -4.40
N SER A 316 -9.00 -22.30 -4.68
CA SER A 316 -7.99 -21.95 -5.70
C SER A 316 -7.07 -20.85 -5.18
N LEU A 317 -5.82 -20.91 -5.62
CA LEU A 317 -4.86 -19.85 -5.34
C LEU A 317 -4.92 -18.77 -6.42
N PRO A 318 -4.87 -17.47 -6.07
CA PRO A 318 -4.77 -16.42 -7.06
C PRO A 318 -3.50 -16.55 -7.90
N TYR A 319 -3.57 -16.11 -9.14
CA TYR A 319 -2.45 -16.15 -10.08
C TYR A 319 -1.20 -15.45 -9.50
N GLY A 320 -0.05 -16.12 -9.63
CA GLY A 320 1.24 -15.58 -9.19
C GLY A 320 1.47 -15.52 -7.69
N THR A 321 0.57 -16.06 -6.88
CA THR A 321 0.69 -16.16 -5.42
C THR A 321 1.14 -17.54 -4.97
N LYS A 322 1.45 -17.69 -3.68
CA LYS A 322 1.80 -18.99 -3.09
C LYS A 322 0.81 -19.44 -2.02
N GLY A 323 0.59 -20.73 -1.96
CA GLY A 323 -0.21 -21.36 -0.93
C GLY A 323 0.52 -21.46 0.41
N LEU A 324 -0.25 -21.66 1.48
CA LEU A 324 0.27 -21.91 2.82
C LEU A 324 0.90 -23.33 2.85
N SER A 325 2.21 -23.40 2.65
CA SER A 325 2.96 -24.66 2.65
C SER A 325 3.47 -25.08 4.03
N SER A 326 3.62 -24.10 4.94
CA SER A 326 4.00 -24.31 6.34
C SER A 326 3.27 -23.33 7.22
N LEU A 327 2.90 -23.76 8.42
CA LEU A 327 2.20 -22.91 9.37
C LEU A 327 3.18 -21.87 9.98
N PRO A 328 2.75 -20.62 10.16
CA PRO A 328 3.51 -19.63 10.92
C PRO A 328 3.80 -20.13 12.33
N GLN A 329 4.91 -19.68 12.90
CA GLN A 329 5.33 -20.08 14.25
C GLN A 329 4.23 -19.85 15.29
N GLY A 330 3.96 -20.85 16.13
CA GLY A 330 2.96 -20.77 17.19
C GLY A 330 1.55 -21.23 16.78
N ILE A 331 1.32 -21.43 15.48
CA ILE A 331 0.07 -21.96 14.94
C ILE A 331 0.25 -23.47 14.67
N THR A 332 -0.67 -24.29 15.17
CA THR A 332 -0.67 -25.76 15.00
C THR A 332 -1.71 -26.26 13.99
N SER A 333 -2.74 -25.46 13.76
CA SER A 333 -3.75 -25.71 12.71
C SER A 333 -4.28 -24.37 12.21
N LEU A 334 -4.48 -24.26 10.90
CA LEU A 334 -5.15 -23.14 10.26
C LEU A 334 -5.93 -23.66 9.07
N LYS A 335 -7.25 -23.58 9.14
CA LYS A 335 -8.17 -23.98 8.07
C LYS A 335 -9.14 -22.85 7.80
N THR A 336 -9.40 -22.59 6.55
CA THR A 336 -10.41 -21.63 6.08
C THR A 336 -11.48 -22.39 5.32
N SER A 337 -12.68 -21.80 5.20
CA SER A 337 -13.68 -22.28 4.24
C SER A 337 -13.16 -22.13 2.80
N ASP A 338 -13.93 -22.58 1.82
CA ASP A 338 -13.61 -22.56 0.39
C ASP A 338 -13.26 -21.16 -0.15
N VAL A 339 -13.82 -20.09 0.44
CA VAL A 339 -13.51 -18.70 0.07
C VAL A 339 -12.04 -18.34 0.29
N GLY A 340 -11.41 -18.92 1.30
CA GLY A 340 -10.00 -18.74 1.58
C GLY A 340 -9.63 -17.39 2.20
N ALA A 341 -8.33 -17.24 2.47
CA ALA A 341 -7.75 -16.07 3.10
C ALA A 341 -6.45 -15.63 2.43
N VAL A 342 -6.10 -14.35 2.67
CA VAL A 342 -4.72 -13.86 2.60
C VAL A 342 -4.15 -13.89 4.01
N ILE A 343 -3.00 -14.51 4.20
CA ILE A 343 -2.34 -14.69 5.49
C ILE A 343 -0.98 -14.03 5.42
N SER A 344 -0.68 -13.16 6.38
CA SER A 344 0.61 -12.47 6.45
C SER A 344 1.25 -12.67 7.83
N GLN A 345 2.55 -12.98 7.81
CA GLN A 345 3.38 -12.94 9.01
C GLN A 345 4.05 -11.56 9.10
N VAL A 346 3.81 -10.87 10.19
CA VAL A 346 4.23 -9.49 10.43
C VAL A 346 5.12 -9.45 11.67
N VAL A 347 6.23 -8.71 11.59
CA VAL A 347 7.11 -8.44 12.74
C VAL A 347 7.17 -6.94 12.96
N LYS A 348 6.94 -6.53 14.21
CA LYS A 348 7.01 -5.14 14.67
C LYS A 348 7.54 -5.09 16.10
N ASP A 349 8.58 -4.32 16.34
CA ASP A 349 9.19 -4.11 17.66
C ASP A 349 9.51 -5.45 18.38
N GLY A 350 10.07 -6.42 17.62
CA GLY A 350 10.40 -7.76 18.11
C GLY A 350 9.19 -8.67 18.37
N ARG A 351 7.96 -8.24 18.08
CA ARG A 351 6.73 -9.02 18.25
C ARG A 351 6.28 -9.61 16.91
N THR A 352 5.81 -10.84 16.97
CA THR A 352 5.28 -11.55 15.81
C THR A 352 3.75 -11.51 15.81
N TYR A 353 3.19 -11.18 14.65
CA TYR A 353 1.76 -11.18 14.40
C TYR A 353 1.46 -12.04 13.17
N VAL A 354 0.30 -12.68 13.16
CA VAL A 354 -0.27 -13.33 12.00
C VAL A 354 -1.59 -12.63 11.68
N ALA A 355 -1.65 -11.98 10.53
CA ALA A 355 -2.83 -11.27 10.04
C ALA A 355 -3.53 -12.12 8.98
N ILE A 356 -4.85 -12.24 9.07
CA ILE A 356 -5.67 -13.11 8.21
C ILE A 356 -6.83 -12.27 7.67
N VAL A 357 -6.89 -12.10 6.36
CA VAL A 357 -7.94 -11.36 5.66
C VAL A 357 -8.85 -12.34 4.93
N ASN A 358 -10.17 -12.23 5.11
CA ASN A 358 -11.13 -12.93 4.29
C ASN A 358 -11.00 -12.47 2.82
N LYS A 359 -10.67 -13.42 1.93
CA LYS A 359 -10.38 -13.14 0.51
C LYS A 359 -11.64 -12.93 -0.34
N ASP A 360 -12.82 -13.15 0.23
CA ASP A 360 -14.10 -12.93 -0.44
C ASP A 360 -14.74 -11.62 0.04
N PHE A 361 -15.25 -10.82 -0.90
CA PHE A 361 -15.88 -9.53 -0.61
C PHE A 361 -17.40 -9.61 -0.45
N ASN A 362 -18.00 -10.80 -0.62
CA ASN A 362 -19.44 -11.03 -0.52
C ASN A 362 -19.83 -12.08 0.53
N ARG A 363 -18.94 -13.06 0.82
CA ARG A 363 -19.24 -14.18 1.69
C ARG A 363 -18.39 -14.17 2.96
N ASP A 364 -18.99 -14.60 4.04
CA ASP A 364 -18.27 -14.89 5.27
C ASP A 364 -17.28 -16.05 5.09
N MET A 365 -16.14 -15.95 5.76
CA MET A 365 -15.13 -17.01 5.86
C MET A 365 -15.19 -17.64 7.25
N THR A 366 -15.31 -18.95 7.33
CA THR A 366 -15.03 -19.67 8.57
C THR A 366 -13.53 -19.85 8.72
N LEU A 367 -12.99 -19.47 9.87
CA LEU A 367 -11.61 -19.67 10.27
C LEU A 367 -11.56 -20.60 11.48
N ASP A 368 -10.95 -21.77 11.30
CA ASP A 368 -10.60 -22.72 12.38
C ASP A 368 -9.10 -22.65 12.60
N ILE A 369 -8.69 -22.16 13.78
CA ILE A 369 -7.28 -21.92 14.10
C ILE A 369 -6.93 -22.42 15.50
N ALA A 370 -5.76 -23.08 15.61
CA ALA A 370 -5.25 -23.62 16.86
C ALA A 370 -3.80 -23.18 17.11
N PHE A 371 -3.45 -23.02 18.36
CA PHE A 371 -2.16 -22.49 18.81
C PHE A 371 -1.50 -23.42 19.82
N ASN A 372 -0.17 -23.41 19.89
CA ASN A 372 0.63 -24.04 20.95
C ASN A 372 1.36 -23.02 21.83
N ARG A 373 1.01 -21.74 21.71
CA ARG A 373 1.55 -20.61 22.49
C ARG A 373 0.41 -19.74 23.01
N LYS A 374 0.73 -18.86 23.95
CA LYS A 374 -0.17 -17.79 24.37
C LYS A 374 -0.38 -16.82 23.21
N VAL A 375 -1.62 -16.46 22.94
CA VAL A 375 -1.99 -15.61 21.80
C VAL A 375 -2.95 -14.52 22.25
N THR A 376 -2.78 -13.34 21.67
CA THR A 376 -3.75 -12.24 21.79
C THR A 376 -4.38 -12.01 20.43
N LYS A 377 -5.69 -12.18 20.32
CA LYS A 377 -6.50 -11.80 19.16
C LYS A 377 -6.70 -10.29 19.13
N ILE A 378 -6.62 -9.72 17.96
CA ILE A 378 -6.81 -8.30 17.68
C ILE A 378 -7.77 -8.17 16.51
N ASP A 379 -8.85 -7.43 16.69
CA ASP A 379 -9.82 -7.18 15.62
C ASP A 379 -9.39 -6.00 14.70
N ASN A 380 -10.21 -5.71 13.72
CA ASN A 380 -9.95 -4.62 12.77
C ASN A 380 -9.94 -3.21 13.40
N MET A 381 -10.50 -3.05 14.62
CA MET A 381 -10.46 -1.80 15.37
C MET A 381 -9.34 -1.76 16.42
N GLY A 382 -8.48 -2.81 16.44
CA GLY A 382 -7.36 -2.91 17.38
C GLY A 382 -7.74 -3.34 18.79
N TYR A 383 -8.99 -3.78 19.04
CA TYR A 383 -9.39 -4.33 20.33
C TYR A 383 -8.75 -5.69 20.55
N LYS A 384 -8.26 -5.90 21.77
CA LYS A 384 -7.48 -7.08 22.17
C LYS A 384 -8.26 -7.99 23.08
N ALA A 385 -8.21 -9.30 22.80
CA ALA A 385 -8.75 -10.35 23.65
C ALA A 385 -7.76 -11.52 23.72
N GLN A 386 -7.70 -12.23 24.85
CA GLN A 386 -6.96 -13.50 24.90
C GLN A 386 -7.65 -14.51 23.96
N ALA A 387 -6.86 -15.23 23.18
CA ALA A 387 -7.37 -16.27 22.33
C ALA A 387 -6.80 -17.64 22.71
N GLN A 388 -7.63 -18.64 22.52
CA GLN A 388 -7.26 -20.06 22.49
C GLN A 388 -7.58 -20.56 21.07
N SER A 389 -7.49 -21.86 20.87
CA SER A 389 -8.00 -22.44 19.60
C SER A 389 -9.47 -22.07 19.43
N GLU A 390 -9.83 -21.53 18.27
CA GLU A 390 -11.15 -21.00 18.01
C GLU A 390 -11.63 -21.30 16.59
N ASN A 391 -12.95 -21.39 16.45
CA ASN A 391 -13.64 -21.41 15.17
C ASN A 391 -14.52 -20.16 15.11
N ILE A 392 -14.20 -19.26 14.19
CA ILE A 392 -14.86 -17.95 14.07
C ILE A 392 -15.29 -17.66 12.65
N THR A 393 -16.24 -16.75 12.55
CA THR A 393 -16.65 -16.15 11.26
C THR A 393 -15.93 -14.82 11.06
N VAL A 394 -15.29 -14.66 9.91
CA VAL A 394 -14.68 -13.41 9.44
C VAL A 394 -15.52 -12.86 8.31
N SER A 395 -16.11 -11.70 8.51
CA SER A 395 -17.00 -11.03 7.53
C SER A 395 -16.30 -10.73 6.21
N PRO A 396 -17.03 -10.44 5.12
CA PRO A 396 -16.47 -10.17 3.80
C PRO A 396 -15.37 -9.11 3.81
N GLY A 397 -14.21 -9.46 3.25
CA GLY A 397 -13.03 -8.60 3.15
C GLY A 397 -12.38 -8.22 4.48
N ASN A 398 -12.93 -8.65 5.63
CA ASN A 398 -12.48 -8.22 6.95
C ASN A 398 -11.17 -8.94 7.38
N ILE A 399 -10.51 -8.38 8.40
CA ILE A 399 -9.23 -8.84 8.94
C ILE A 399 -9.37 -9.27 10.41
N VAL A 400 -8.62 -10.30 10.78
CA VAL A 400 -8.33 -10.67 12.17
C VAL A 400 -6.82 -10.88 12.33
N ILE A 401 -6.28 -10.53 13.49
CA ILE A 401 -4.84 -10.56 13.75
C ILE A 401 -4.60 -11.32 15.05
N TYR A 402 -3.53 -12.11 15.09
CA TYR A 402 -3.08 -12.85 16.25
C TYR A 402 -1.64 -12.46 16.56
N GLN A 403 -1.44 -11.85 17.74
CA GLN A 403 -0.11 -11.66 18.30
C GLN A 403 0.33 -12.94 19.00
N ILE A 404 1.44 -13.50 18.57
CA ILE A 404 2.05 -14.71 19.15
C ILE A 404 3.05 -14.30 20.23
N HIS A 405 2.94 -14.90 21.44
CA HIS A 405 3.81 -14.57 22.58
C HIS A 405 4.87 -15.65 22.83
#